data_4d9fcf43274640fc06200ca21e40c457
#
_entry.id   4d9fcf43274640fc06200ca21e40c457
#
_cell.length_a   1.000
_cell.length_b   1.000
_cell.length_c   1.000
_cell.angle_alpha   90.00
_cell.angle_beta   90.00
_cell.angle_gamma   90.00
#
_symmetry.space_group_name_H-M   'P 1'
#
loop_
_entity.id
_entity.type
_entity.pdbx_description
1 polymer ?
#
loop_
_entity_poly.entity_id
_entity_poly.type
_entity_poly.pdbx_seq_one_letter_code
_entity_poly.pdbx_strand_id
1 'polypeptide(L)'
;MRWVGKLNSVNPLIRMIASTPSVAAATKAVREHLVQLLEGRQAHLLFEAAVQDLPAALRGVQLEHLPYSIWQLVDHIRTAQWDILEFSRDANHQSPPWPAGYWTPDAAPATDDAWDEALAQIARDRAAFVALLHEPGRDLYAPLAHGEGQTLLREAMLIADHTAYHVGQIVLLRRLLGAPTG
;
A
#
# COMPACT_ATOMS: atom_id res chain seq x y z
N MET A 1 39.28 50.94 -32.91
CA MET A 1 39.48 49.61 -32.33
C MET A 1 38.26 49.29 -31.48
N ARG A 2 37.35 48.45 -31.97
CA ARG A 2 36.10 48.04 -31.28
C ARG A 2 36.38 46.72 -30.59
N TRP A 3 36.23 46.67 -29.26
CA TRP A 3 36.19 45.46 -28.48
C TRP A 3 34.77 44.88 -28.53
N VAL A 4 34.59 43.75 -29.20
CA VAL A 4 33.37 42.93 -29.11
C VAL A 4 33.69 41.78 -28.16
N GLY A 5 33.31 41.93 -26.90
CA GLY A 5 33.39 40.88 -25.89
C GLY A 5 32.29 39.85 -26.12
N LYS A 6 32.64 38.62 -26.46
CA LYS A 6 31.71 37.46 -26.46
C LYS A 6 31.33 37.13 -25.03
N LEU A 7 30.13 37.52 -24.60
CA LEU A 7 29.44 36.93 -23.45
C LEU A 7 28.75 35.64 -23.89
N ASN A 8 29.44 34.51 -23.87
CA ASN A 8 28.85 33.18 -24.03
C ASN A 8 29.59 32.20 -23.14
N SER A 9 29.35 32.29 -21.84
CA SER A 9 29.48 31.15 -20.94
C SER A 9 28.49 31.35 -19.78
N VAL A 10 27.28 30.86 -19.96
CA VAL A 10 26.33 30.72 -18.85
C VAL A 10 26.97 29.77 -17.85
N ASN A 11 27.23 30.27 -16.63
CA ASN A 11 27.86 29.57 -15.55
C ASN A 11 27.17 28.18 -15.36
N PRO A 12 27.92 27.05 -15.34
CA PRO A 12 27.33 25.71 -15.15
C PRO A 12 26.48 25.58 -13.88
N LEU A 13 26.74 26.38 -12.84
CA LEU A 13 25.90 26.50 -11.65
C LEU A 13 24.48 27.04 -11.95
N ILE A 14 24.32 27.93 -12.93
CA ILE A 14 23.01 28.44 -13.35
C ILE A 14 22.22 27.37 -14.11
N ARG A 15 22.89 26.45 -14.78
CA ARG A 15 22.26 25.28 -15.43
C ARG A 15 21.76 24.27 -14.44
N MET A 16 22.39 24.12 -13.27
CA MET A 16 21.90 23.23 -12.20
C MET A 16 20.64 23.78 -11.51
N ILE A 17 20.47 25.09 -11.42
CA ILE A 17 19.27 25.71 -10.81
C ILE A 17 18.06 25.63 -11.77
N ALA A 18 18.27 25.47 -13.07
CA ALA A 18 17.21 25.38 -14.09
C ALA A 18 16.52 24.02 -14.16
N SER A 19 16.88 23.04 -13.32
CA SER A 19 16.33 21.67 -13.35
C SER A 19 15.45 21.31 -12.15
N THR A 20 15.09 22.27 -11.30
CA THR A 20 14.11 21.99 -10.23
C THR A 20 12.74 21.70 -10.87
N PRO A 21 12.17 20.52 -10.66
CA PRO A 21 10.87 20.20 -11.23
C PRO A 21 9.81 21.17 -10.70
N SER A 22 8.84 21.52 -11.53
CA SER A 22 7.67 22.28 -11.06
C SER A 22 6.94 21.48 -9.96
N VAL A 23 6.22 22.16 -9.08
CA VAL A 23 5.40 21.50 -8.05
C VAL A 23 4.47 20.47 -8.68
N ALA A 24 3.85 20.78 -9.82
CA ALA A 24 2.99 19.85 -10.53
C ALA A 24 3.75 18.59 -11.02
N ALA A 25 4.97 18.75 -11.53
CA ALA A 25 5.80 17.63 -11.96
C ALA A 25 6.25 16.76 -10.76
N ALA A 26 6.61 17.40 -9.64
CA ALA A 26 6.95 16.69 -8.40
C ALA A 26 5.75 15.92 -7.85
N THR A 27 4.55 16.53 -7.79
CA THR A 27 3.31 15.86 -7.34
C THR A 27 2.96 14.68 -8.24
N LYS A 28 3.12 14.83 -9.57
CA LYS A 28 2.91 13.72 -10.50
C LYS A 28 3.86 12.56 -10.21
N ALA A 29 5.14 12.83 -10.03
CA ALA A 29 6.14 11.80 -9.72
C ALA A 29 5.83 11.09 -8.39
N VAL A 30 5.43 11.83 -7.34
CA VAL A 30 5.00 11.23 -6.06
C VAL A 30 3.81 10.30 -6.28
N ARG A 31 2.80 10.73 -7.03
CA ARG A 31 1.62 9.92 -7.33
C ARG A 31 1.97 8.62 -8.06
N GLU A 32 2.84 8.70 -9.07
CA GLU A 32 3.33 7.54 -9.81
C GLU A 32 4.10 6.55 -8.89
N HIS A 33 4.93 7.07 -7.98
CA HIS A 33 5.63 6.23 -7.00
C HIS A 33 4.70 5.58 -5.98
N LEU A 34 3.65 6.26 -5.54
CA LEU A 34 2.65 5.66 -4.66
C LEU A 34 1.92 4.50 -5.35
N VAL A 35 1.53 4.67 -6.61
CA VAL A 35 0.93 3.58 -7.41
C VAL A 35 1.90 2.41 -7.54
N GLN A 36 3.17 2.67 -7.81
CA GLN A 36 4.19 1.62 -7.87
C GLN A 36 4.39 0.90 -6.53
N LEU A 37 4.26 1.59 -5.40
CA LEU A 37 4.33 0.97 -4.07
C LEU A 37 3.13 0.05 -3.81
N LEU A 38 1.95 0.42 -4.28
CA LEU A 38 0.71 -0.34 -4.07
C LEU A 38 0.59 -1.55 -5.01
N GLU A 39 1.03 -1.44 -6.26
CA GLU A 39 0.82 -2.44 -7.31
C GLU A 39 2.11 -3.09 -7.81
N GLY A 40 3.24 -2.41 -7.66
CA GLY A 40 4.50 -2.81 -8.27
C GLY A 40 5.39 -3.65 -7.37
N ARG A 41 6.20 -4.50 -8.00
CA ARG A 41 7.26 -5.24 -7.31
C ARG A 41 8.39 -4.27 -6.96
N GLN A 42 8.62 -4.08 -5.65
CA GLN A 42 9.69 -3.25 -5.13
C GLN A 42 10.83 -4.11 -4.51
N ALA A 43 11.15 -3.87 -3.24
CA ALA A 43 12.23 -4.56 -2.55
C ALA A 43 11.82 -5.91 -1.93
N HIS A 44 10.52 -6.20 -1.88
CA HIS A 44 9.99 -7.41 -1.27
C HIS A 44 8.96 -8.10 -2.19
N LEU A 45 8.50 -9.27 -1.77
CA LEU A 45 7.49 -10.03 -2.49
C LEU A 45 6.14 -9.30 -2.46
N LEU A 46 5.39 -9.35 -3.56
CA LEU A 46 4.01 -8.86 -3.60
C LEU A 46 3.11 -9.74 -2.73
N PHE A 47 2.01 -9.16 -2.23
CA PHE A 47 1.01 -9.89 -1.44
C PHE A 47 0.49 -11.12 -2.19
N GLU A 48 0.12 -10.97 -3.47
CA GLU A 48 -0.38 -12.07 -4.30
C GLU A 48 0.61 -13.23 -4.39
N ALA A 49 1.87 -12.93 -4.63
CA ALA A 49 2.91 -13.95 -4.68
C ALA A 49 3.18 -14.59 -3.29
N ALA A 50 2.96 -13.83 -2.21
CA ALA A 50 3.09 -14.36 -0.87
C ALA A 50 2.00 -15.37 -0.50
N VAL A 51 0.79 -15.26 -1.09
CA VAL A 51 -0.35 -16.16 -0.82
C VAL A 51 -0.60 -17.18 -1.94
N GLN A 52 0.05 -17.01 -3.09
CA GLN A 52 -0.10 -17.88 -4.25
C GLN A 52 0.21 -19.34 -3.91
N ASP A 53 -0.62 -20.25 -4.41
CA ASP A 53 -0.44 -21.71 -4.24
C ASP A 53 -0.28 -22.17 -2.78
N LEU A 54 -0.82 -21.40 -1.81
CA LEU A 54 -0.85 -21.82 -0.41
C LEU A 54 -1.88 -22.95 -0.23
N PRO A 55 -1.46 -24.17 0.20
CA PRO A 55 -2.38 -25.26 0.44
C PRO A 55 -3.46 -24.88 1.46
N ALA A 56 -4.73 -25.23 1.18
CA ALA A 56 -5.86 -24.92 2.05
C ALA A 56 -5.63 -25.37 3.50
N ALA A 57 -5.04 -26.56 3.68
CA ALA A 57 -4.73 -27.11 4.99
C ALA A 57 -3.75 -26.27 5.83
N LEU A 58 -2.99 -25.35 5.20
CA LEU A 58 -2.00 -24.52 5.89
C LEU A 58 -2.51 -23.12 6.22
N ARG A 59 -3.64 -22.69 5.64
CA ARG A 59 -4.17 -21.32 5.79
C ARG A 59 -4.48 -20.97 7.24
N GLY A 60 -5.00 -21.95 8.01
CA GLY A 60 -5.43 -21.77 9.40
C GLY A 60 -4.48 -22.34 10.46
N VAL A 61 -3.31 -22.86 10.06
CA VAL A 61 -2.39 -23.45 11.03
C VAL A 61 -1.79 -22.36 11.91
N GLN A 62 -1.96 -22.49 13.21
CA GLN A 62 -1.28 -21.67 14.22
C GLN A 62 -0.08 -22.44 14.76
N LEU A 63 1.10 -21.89 14.58
CA LEU A 63 2.33 -22.43 15.15
C LEU A 63 2.42 -22.06 16.63
N GLU A 64 2.99 -22.95 17.44
CA GLU A 64 3.24 -22.70 18.85
C GLU A 64 4.05 -21.40 19.04
N HIS A 65 3.63 -20.56 19.96
CA HIS A 65 4.22 -19.26 20.27
C HIS A 65 4.09 -18.17 19.18
N LEU A 66 3.37 -18.42 18.08
CA LEU A 66 3.06 -17.36 17.10
C LEU A 66 1.57 -16.95 17.23
N PRO A 67 1.28 -15.63 17.24
CA PRO A 67 -0.03 -15.14 17.61
C PRO A 67 -1.10 -15.32 16.52
N TYR A 68 -0.67 -15.51 15.26
CA TYR A 68 -1.58 -15.50 14.11
C TYR A 68 -1.31 -16.65 13.13
N SER A 69 -2.39 -17.15 12.50
CA SER A 69 -2.34 -17.98 11.29
C SER A 69 -2.15 -17.08 10.04
N ILE A 70 -1.88 -17.69 8.89
CA ILE A 70 -1.82 -16.96 7.61
C ILE A 70 -3.19 -16.35 7.26
N TRP A 71 -4.29 -17.07 7.53
CA TRP A 71 -5.64 -16.56 7.34
C TRP A 71 -5.91 -15.28 8.15
N GLN A 72 -5.56 -15.29 9.42
CA GLN A 72 -5.74 -14.11 10.27
C GLN A 72 -4.95 -12.89 9.77
N LEU A 73 -3.75 -13.09 9.23
CA LEU A 73 -2.98 -12.02 8.61
C LEU A 73 -3.63 -11.52 7.31
N VAL A 74 -4.15 -12.41 6.48
CA VAL A 74 -4.86 -12.04 5.23
C VAL A 74 -6.14 -11.26 5.54
N ASP A 75 -6.94 -11.73 6.48
CA ASP A 75 -8.18 -11.04 6.87
C ASP A 75 -7.90 -9.68 7.52
N HIS A 76 -6.83 -9.57 8.31
CA HIS A 76 -6.38 -8.32 8.88
C HIS A 76 -5.94 -7.30 7.80
N ILE A 77 -5.15 -7.73 6.80
CA ILE A 77 -4.78 -6.89 5.66
C ILE A 77 -6.04 -6.42 4.93
N ARG A 78 -6.99 -7.32 4.66
CA ARG A 78 -8.27 -7.03 4.00
C ARG A 78 -9.04 -5.95 4.76
N THR A 79 -9.21 -6.13 6.06
CA THR A 79 -9.99 -5.23 6.91
C THR A 79 -9.32 -3.87 7.02
N ALA A 80 -8.02 -3.82 7.25
CA ALA A 80 -7.27 -2.57 7.38
C ALA A 80 -7.24 -1.78 6.05
N GLN A 81 -7.02 -2.47 4.93
CA GLN A 81 -6.99 -1.81 3.61
C GLN A 81 -8.37 -1.27 3.21
N TRP A 82 -9.45 -2.04 3.47
CA TRP A 82 -10.82 -1.59 3.28
C TRP A 82 -11.12 -0.33 4.13
N ASP A 83 -10.80 -0.38 5.41
CA ASP A 83 -11.03 0.76 6.32
C ASP A 83 -10.29 2.03 5.85
N ILE A 84 -9.02 1.90 5.47
CA ILE A 84 -8.22 3.03 4.96
C ILE A 84 -8.82 3.59 3.66
N LEU A 85 -9.30 2.72 2.75
CA LEU A 85 -9.97 3.14 1.52
C LEU A 85 -11.26 3.90 1.82
N GLU A 86 -12.14 3.33 2.66
CA GLU A 86 -13.43 3.95 2.98
C GLU A 86 -13.23 5.27 3.72
N PHE A 87 -12.32 5.31 4.71
CA PHE A 87 -11.94 6.54 5.38
C PHE A 87 -11.43 7.61 4.39
N SER A 88 -10.70 7.21 3.36
CA SER A 88 -10.15 8.16 2.38
C SER A 88 -11.19 8.75 1.43
N ARG A 89 -12.34 8.09 1.23
CA ARG A 89 -13.34 8.49 0.22
C ARG A 89 -14.71 8.86 0.77
N ASP A 90 -15.07 8.41 1.97
CA ASP A 90 -16.37 8.64 2.58
C ASP A 90 -16.24 9.33 3.94
N ALA A 91 -16.71 10.57 4.01
CA ALA A 91 -16.69 11.36 5.25
C ALA A 91 -17.60 10.80 6.36
N ASN A 92 -18.52 9.90 6.05
CA ASN A 92 -19.41 9.26 7.01
C ASN A 92 -18.94 7.88 7.45
N HIS A 93 -17.82 7.40 6.91
CA HIS A 93 -17.26 6.11 7.28
C HIS A 93 -16.98 6.02 8.77
N GLN A 94 -17.29 4.87 9.34
CA GLN A 94 -17.02 4.54 10.74
C GLN A 94 -16.04 3.37 10.79
N SER A 95 -14.83 3.64 11.20
CA SER A 95 -13.80 2.60 11.35
C SER A 95 -14.19 1.57 12.41
N PRO A 96 -13.81 0.30 12.22
CA PRO A 96 -13.99 -0.73 13.23
C PRO A 96 -13.32 -0.36 14.56
N PRO A 97 -13.84 -0.83 15.71
CA PRO A 97 -13.21 -0.56 17.00
C PRO A 97 -11.81 -1.18 17.08
N TRP A 98 -10.81 -0.35 17.37
CA TRP A 98 -9.42 -0.78 17.49
C TRP A 98 -9.14 -1.43 18.85
N PRO A 99 -8.33 -2.54 18.93
CA PRO A 99 -7.81 -3.32 17.80
C PRO A 99 -8.75 -4.46 17.37
N ALA A 100 -9.77 -4.77 18.19
CA ALA A 100 -10.58 -5.99 18.09
C ALA A 100 -11.34 -6.12 16.75
N GLY A 101 -11.78 -5.00 16.17
CA GLY A 101 -12.52 -4.99 14.91
C GLY A 101 -11.67 -5.28 13.67
N TYR A 102 -10.35 -5.35 13.81
CA TYR A 102 -9.42 -5.59 12.70
C TYR A 102 -8.88 -7.03 12.64
N TRP A 103 -9.24 -7.88 13.59
CA TRP A 103 -8.74 -9.23 13.67
C TRP A 103 -9.88 -10.23 13.80
N THR A 104 -9.92 -11.19 12.89
CA THR A 104 -10.85 -12.32 13.04
C THR A 104 -10.41 -13.24 14.19
N PRO A 105 -11.33 -13.72 15.03
CA PRO A 105 -11.02 -14.73 16.03
C PRO A 105 -10.77 -16.11 15.39
N ASP A 106 -11.26 -16.34 14.16
CA ASP A 106 -11.18 -17.62 13.47
C ASP A 106 -9.77 -17.85 12.91
N ALA A 107 -9.14 -18.94 13.32
CA ALA A 107 -7.79 -19.27 12.85
C ALA A 107 -7.75 -19.64 11.37
N ALA A 108 -8.85 -20.14 10.79
CA ALA A 108 -8.97 -20.59 9.41
C ALA A 108 -10.15 -19.92 8.71
N PRO A 109 -10.14 -19.79 7.37
CA PRO A 109 -11.31 -19.37 6.63
C PRO A 109 -12.41 -20.41 6.76
N ALA A 110 -13.67 -19.98 6.84
CA ALA A 110 -14.81 -20.87 6.99
C ALA A 110 -14.98 -21.83 5.80
N THR A 111 -14.62 -21.38 4.62
CA THR A 111 -14.65 -22.12 3.34
C THR A 111 -13.51 -21.66 2.43
N ASP A 112 -13.25 -22.43 1.36
CA ASP A 112 -12.31 -21.98 0.31
C ASP A 112 -12.82 -20.71 -0.38
N ASP A 113 -14.14 -20.59 -0.58
CA ASP A 113 -14.75 -19.36 -1.15
C ASP A 113 -14.49 -18.13 -0.27
N ALA A 114 -14.49 -18.28 1.07
CA ALA A 114 -14.18 -17.17 1.97
C ALA A 114 -12.72 -16.70 1.83
N TRP A 115 -11.80 -17.60 1.60
CA TRP A 115 -10.42 -17.27 1.26
C TRP A 115 -10.32 -16.50 -0.05
N ASP A 116 -10.92 -17.04 -1.11
CA ASP A 116 -10.86 -16.45 -2.44
C ASP A 116 -11.53 -15.06 -2.47
N GLU A 117 -12.65 -14.89 -1.76
CA GLU A 117 -13.32 -13.59 -1.64
C GLU A 117 -12.48 -12.57 -0.87
N ALA A 118 -11.77 -12.98 0.18
CA ALA A 118 -10.85 -12.10 0.91
C ALA A 118 -9.72 -11.59 -0.01
N LEU A 119 -9.12 -12.47 -0.81
CA LEU A 119 -8.09 -12.09 -1.78
C LEU A 119 -8.66 -11.16 -2.86
N ALA A 120 -9.84 -11.48 -3.38
CA ALA A 120 -10.53 -10.66 -4.38
C ALA A 120 -10.88 -9.27 -3.83
N GLN A 121 -11.33 -9.17 -2.58
CA GLN A 121 -11.61 -7.89 -1.93
C GLN A 121 -10.33 -7.05 -1.79
N ILE A 122 -9.22 -7.62 -1.31
CA ILE A 122 -7.92 -6.92 -1.22
C ILE A 122 -7.54 -6.34 -2.59
N ALA A 123 -7.68 -7.12 -3.66
CA ALA A 123 -7.36 -6.66 -5.00
C ALA A 123 -8.29 -5.52 -5.48
N ARG A 124 -9.61 -5.63 -5.25
CA ARG A 124 -10.59 -4.59 -5.59
C ARG A 124 -10.34 -3.29 -4.82
N ASP A 125 -10.12 -3.38 -3.52
CA ASP A 125 -9.93 -2.20 -2.66
C ASP A 125 -8.64 -1.47 -3.01
N ARG A 126 -7.57 -2.21 -3.31
CA ARG A 126 -6.32 -1.62 -3.80
C ARG A 126 -6.52 -0.91 -5.14
N ALA A 127 -7.20 -1.55 -6.10
CA ALA A 127 -7.51 -0.93 -7.39
C ALA A 127 -8.37 0.34 -7.21
N ALA A 128 -9.35 0.32 -6.30
CA ALA A 128 -10.16 1.47 -5.98
C ALA A 128 -9.33 2.61 -5.34
N PHE A 129 -8.37 2.29 -4.47
CA PHE A 129 -7.48 3.28 -3.89
C PHE A 129 -6.55 3.89 -4.95
N VAL A 130 -6.02 3.10 -5.86
CA VAL A 130 -5.23 3.57 -7.01
C VAL A 130 -6.06 4.50 -7.91
N ALA A 131 -7.33 4.15 -8.17
CA ALA A 131 -8.24 5.03 -8.90
C ALA A 131 -8.46 6.38 -8.17
N LEU A 132 -8.60 6.35 -6.84
CA LEU A 132 -8.69 7.56 -6.01
C LEU A 132 -7.42 8.43 -6.11
N LEU A 133 -6.23 7.81 -6.17
CA LEU A 133 -4.99 8.54 -6.42
C LEU A 133 -4.97 9.23 -7.79
N HIS A 134 -5.63 8.68 -8.80
CA HIS A 134 -5.70 9.23 -10.15
C HIS A 134 -6.88 10.19 -10.38
N GLU A 135 -7.76 10.36 -9.42
CA GLU A 135 -8.93 11.23 -9.54
C GLU A 135 -8.51 12.68 -9.86
N PRO A 136 -9.05 13.29 -10.95
CA PRO A 136 -8.72 14.65 -11.31
C PRO A 136 -9.05 15.65 -10.19
N GLY A 137 -8.10 16.52 -9.87
CA GLY A 137 -8.27 17.54 -8.81
C GLY A 137 -8.11 17.03 -7.38
N ARG A 138 -7.90 15.74 -7.16
CA ARG A 138 -7.64 15.19 -5.83
C ARG A 138 -6.26 15.63 -5.34
N ASP A 139 -6.22 16.37 -4.25
CA ASP A 139 -4.99 16.83 -3.61
C ASP A 139 -4.42 15.71 -2.72
N LEU A 140 -3.14 15.38 -2.92
CA LEU A 140 -2.44 14.37 -2.10
C LEU A 140 -2.08 14.87 -0.71
N TYR A 141 -1.92 16.19 -0.55
CA TYR A 141 -1.32 16.81 0.62
C TYR A 141 -2.32 17.51 1.52
N ALA A 142 -3.50 17.84 0.99
CA ALA A 142 -4.56 18.44 1.79
C ALA A 142 -5.08 17.43 2.82
N PRO A 143 -5.28 17.86 4.09
CA PRO A 143 -5.94 17.03 5.09
C PRO A 143 -7.35 16.65 4.63
N LEU A 144 -7.76 15.42 4.88
CA LEU A 144 -9.14 14.97 4.72
C LEU A 144 -10.02 15.74 5.69
N ALA A 145 -11.12 16.31 5.19
CA ALA A 145 -11.95 17.25 5.96
C ALA A 145 -12.58 16.63 7.24
N HIS A 146 -12.75 15.32 7.26
CA HIS A 146 -13.30 14.54 8.38
C HIS A 146 -12.22 13.86 9.22
N GLY A 147 -10.94 14.03 8.87
CA GLY A 147 -9.81 13.46 9.59
C GLY A 147 -9.18 14.44 10.59
N GLU A 148 -8.20 13.97 11.33
CA GLU A 148 -7.38 14.71 12.29
C GLU A 148 -6.02 15.13 11.70
N GLY A 149 -5.99 15.42 10.39
CA GLY A 149 -4.78 15.79 9.66
C GLY A 149 -4.27 14.72 8.70
N GLN A 150 -4.94 13.60 8.59
CA GLN A 150 -4.62 12.56 7.59
C GLN A 150 -4.79 13.11 6.17
N THR A 151 -3.85 12.75 5.29
CA THR A 151 -3.85 13.13 3.89
C THR A 151 -3.89 11.89 3.00
N LEU A 152 -4.32 12.02 1.76
CA LEU A 152 -4.33 10.90 0.82
C LEU A 152 -2.93 10.30 0.61
N LEU A 153 -1.89 11.14 0.63
CA LEU A 153 -0.49 10.70 0.62
C LEU A 153 -0.20 9.75 1.81
N ARG A 154 -0.57 10.17 3.01
CA ARG A 154 -0.35 9.39 4.24
C ARG A 154 -1.08 8.05 4.17
N GLU A 155 -2.33 8.04 3.70
CA GLU A 155 -3.12 6.81 3.61
C GLU A 155 -2.56 5.83 2.58
N ALA A 156 -2.09 6.31 1.42
CA ALA A 156 -1.40 5.48 0.43
C ALA A 156 -0.13 4.82 1.01
N MET A 157 0.67 5.60 1.73
CA MET A 157 1.89 5.10 2.39
C MET A 157 1.55 4.07 3.48
N LEU A 158 0.48 4.30 4.23
CA LEU A 158 0.03 3.39 5.29
C LEU A 158 -0.40 2.04 4.72
N ILE A 159 -1.18 2.00 3.62
CA ILE A 159 -1.54 0.74 2.94
C ILE A 159 -0.28 -0.01 2.52
N ALA A 160 0.68 0.68 1.89
CA ALA A 160 1.90 0.05 1.40
C ALA A 160 2.77 -0.52 2.54
N ASP A 161 3.01 0.27 3.59
CA ASP A 161 3.82 -0.10 4.75
C ASP A 161 3.19 -1.25 5.53
N HIS A 162 1.91 -1.15 5.85
CA HIS A 162 1.14 -2.16 6.58
C HIS A 162 1.09 -3.50 5.82
N THR A 163 0.82 -3.46 4.52
CA THR A 163 0.81 -4.66 3.68
C THR A 163 2.20 -5.29 3.63
N ALA A 164 3.26 -4.50 3.42
CA ALA A 164 4.63 -4.99 3.40
C ALA A 164 5.04 -5.68 4.70
N TYR A 165 4.67 -5.09 5.86
CA TYR A 165 4.93 -5.65 7.17
C TYR A 165 4.31 -7.05 7.33
N HIS A 166 3.04 -7.21 6.96
CA HIS A 166 2.33 -8.49 7.09
C HIS A 166 2.70 -9.50 6.00
N VAL A 167 3.06 -9.06 4.80
CA VAL A 167 3.65 -9.94 3.76
C VAL A 167 4.92 -10.61 4.28
N GLY A 168 5.79 -9.88 4.97
CA GLY A 168 6.97 -10.47 5.60
C GLY A 168 6.63 -11.58 6.60
N GLN A 169 5.57 -11.40 7.40
CA GLN A 169 5.08 -12.41 8.35
C GLN A 169 4.49 -13.63 7.62
N ILE A 170 3.68 -13.42 6.58
CA ILE A 170 3.12 -14.52 5.76
C ILE A 170 4.25 -15.36 5.14
N VAL A 171 5.26 -14.72 4.55
CA VAL A 171 6.41 -15.42 3.96
C VAL A 171 7.18 -16.22 5.00
N LEU A 172 7.37 -15.68 6.20
CA LEU A 172 8.02 -16.38 7.31
C LEU A 172 7.19 -17.61 7.74
N LEU A 173 5.87 -17.43 7.96
CA LEU A 173 4.97 -18.53 8.32
C LEU A 173 4.97 -19.65 7.26
N ARG A 174 4.91 -19.30 5.98
CA ARG A 174 4.99 -20.29 4.89
C ARG A 174 6.26 -21.13 4.94
N ARG A 175 7.41 -20.51 5.22
CA ARG A 175 8.68 -21.22 5.37
C ARG A 175 8.67 -22.17 6.56
N LEU A 176 8.15 -21.73 7.69
CA LEU A 176 8.04 -22.54 8.90
C LEU A 176 7.07 -23.72 8.72
N LEU A 177 6.03 -23.55 7.89
CA LEU A 177 5.04 -24.58 7.55
C LEU A 177 5.48 -25.51 6.40
N GLY A 178 6.69 -25.32 5.86
CA GLY A 178 7.20 -26.16 4.78
C GLY A 178 6.60 -25.88 3.40
N ALA A 179 5.93 -24.74 3.21
CA ALA A 179 5.36 -24.30 1.93
C ALA A 179 5.99 -22.96 1.47
N PRO A 180 7.29 -22.90 1.21
CA PRO A 180 7.93 -21.65 0.83
C PRO A 180 7.32 -21.08 -0.45
N THR A 181 7.40 -19.76 -0.59
CA THR A 181 7.16 -19.09 -1.88
C THR A 181 8.27 -19.44 -2.85
N GLY A 182 7.92 -19.74 -4.10
CA GLY A 182 8.86 -20.00 -5.16
C GLY A 182 9.77 -18.81 -5.51
#